data_f1aafd917edc2ab0db29d12397f5584e
#
_entry.id   f1aafd917edc2ab0db29d12397f5584e
#
_cell.length_a   1.000
_cell.length_b   1.000
_cell.length_c   1.000
_cell.angle_alpha   90.00
_cell.angle_beta   90.00
_cell.angle_gamma   90.00
#
_symmetry.space_group_name_H-M   'P 1'
#
loop_
_entity.id
_entity.type
_entity.pdbx_description
1 polymer ?
#
loop_
_entity_poly.entity_id
_entity_poly.type
_entity_poly.pdbx_seq_one_letter_code
_entity_poly.pdbx_strand_id
1 'polypeptide(L)'
;ASASQAVSRQQMQTQIGKDAPAYTIQGKDSICQIFIYSPAPNQGLHLAYFTDDERWVDVGQLCASDYGPWGAEKKMYNPFVVKANDGTWRALWSVNQHAPQFAVAYSEDLITWRPQDYPIIREKGVKDVAAYQMDDGNFDIYLKTSKGKRYVQASNDFRTFKEDTLEASADEILWQRDTATIDGKLFQGCDFEVPAVHLNYIRSWFHALS
;
A
#
# COMPACT_ATOMS: atom_id res chain seq x y z
N ALA A 1 1.79 20.26 -10.99
CA ALA A 1 2.34 19.28 -10.03
C ALA A 1 2.71 17.94 -10.68
N SER A 2 1.92 17.41 -11.61
CA SER A 2 2.20 16.11 -12.24
C SER A 2 3.42 16.14 -13.18
N ALA A 3 3.63 17.21 -13.93
CA ALA A 3 4.76 17.32 -14.86
C ALA A 3 6.09 17.44 -14.12
N SER A 4 6.15 18.20 -13.03
CA SER A 4 7.35 18.35 -12.21
C SER A 4 7.79 17.03 -11.56
N GLN A 5 6.85 16.23 -11.08
CA GLN A 5 7.15 14.92 -10.48
C GLN A 5 7.60 13.89 -11.53
N ALA A 6 7.04 13.91 -12.72
CA ALA A 6 7.44 13.02 -13.81
C ALA A 6 8.88 13.30 -14.25
N VAL A 7 9.25 14.57 -14.41
CA VAL A 7 10.62 14.98 -14.73
C VAL A 7 11.59 14.55 -13.64
N SER A 8 11.23 14.70 -12.37
CA SER A 8 12.05 14.27 -11.24
C SER A 8 12.33 12.77 -11.25
N ARG A 9 11.32 11.93 -11.54
CA ARG A 9 11.50 10.47 -11.66
C ARG A 9 12.43 10.10 -12.79
N GLN A 10 12.29 10.73 -13.94
CA GLN A 10 13.15 10.47 -15.10
C GLN A 10 14.59 10.89 -14.80
N GLN A 11 14.80 12.00 -14.13
CA GLN A 11 16.11 12.44 -13.66
C GLN A 11 16.71 11.45 -12.66
N MET A 12 15.90 10.94 -11.72
CA MET A 12 16.33 9.93 -10.76
C MET A 12 16.73 8.63 -11.43
N GLN A 13 15.97 8.16 -12.41
CA GLN A 13 16.33 6.96 -13.17
C GLN A 13 17.66 7.14 -13.92
N THR A 14 17.89 8.31 -14.47
CA THR A 14 19.14 8.64 -15.17
C THR A 14 20.31 8.71 -14.19
N GLN A 15 20.09 9.27 -13.01
CA GLN A 15 21.11 9.39 -11.98
C GLN A 15 21.45 8.02 -11.36
N ILE A 16 20.47 7.17 -11.15
CA ILE A 16 20.67 5.80 -10.66
C ILE A 16 21.59 5.00 -11.58
N GLY A 17 21.47 5.18 -12.88
CA GLY A 17 22.35 4.53 -13.84
C GLY A 17 23.80 5.00 -13.81
N LYS A 18 24.09 6.17 -13.23
CA LYS A 18 25.43 6.79 -13.20
C LYS A 18 26.09 6.70 -11.83
N ASP A 19 25.34 6.98 -10.77
CA ASP A 19 25.88 7.22 -9.41
C ASP A 19 25.22 6.37 -8.33
N ALA A 20 24.46 5.32 -8.71
CA ALA A 20 23.81 4.46 -7.74
C ALA A 20 24.85 3.87 -6.78
N PRO A 21 24.66 4.03 -5.46
CA PRO A 21 25.53 3.31 -4.53
C PRO A 21 25.50 1.83 -4.88
N ALA A 22 26.64 1.18 -4.81
CA ALA A 22 26.75 -0.24 -5.04
C ALA A 22 25.99 -1.03 -3.95
N TYR A 23 24.68 -1.00 -4.02
CA TYR A 23 23.89 -2.02 -3.33
C TYR A 23 24.25 -3.35 -4.00
N THR A 24 24.43 -4.37 -3.21
CA THR A 24 24.69 -5.71 -3.73
C THR A 24 23.53 -6.10 -4.64
N ILE A 25 23.69 -5.88 -5.91
CA ILE A 25 22.70 -6.24 -6.92
C ILE A 25 22.93 -7.70 -7.22
N GLN A 26 22.08 -8.53 -6.71
CA GLN A 26 21.90 -9.85 -7.27
C GLN A 26 21.41 -9.67 -8.71
N GLY A 27 21.86 -10.48 -9.63
CA GLY A 27 21.69 -10.31 -11.07
C GLY A 27 20.30 -9.87 -11.53
N LYS A 28 20.19 -9.44 -12.77
CA LYS A 28 19.00 -8.82 -13.38
C LYS A 28 17.68 -9.58 -13.16
N ASP A 29 17.74 -10.89 -12.96
CA ASP A 29 16.59 -11.79 -12.79
C ASP A 29 16.30 -12.13 -11.33
N SER A 30 17.02 -11.54 -10.38
CA SER A 30 16.82 -11.81 -8.96
C SER A 30 15.55 -11.17 -8.47
N ILE A 31 14.84 -11.89 -7.61
CA ILE A 31 13.62 -11.45 -6.95
C ILE A 31 13.95 -11.13 -5.50
N CYS A 32 13.45 -10.00 -5.03
CA CYS A 32 13.59 -9.55 -3.66
C CYS A 32 12.24 -9.52 -2.97
N GLN A 33 12.22 -9.80 -1.68
CA GLN A 33 11.04 -9.66 -0.86
C GLN A 33 10.94 -8.25 -0.28
N ILE A 34 9.74 -7.68 -0.36
CA ILE A 34 9.39 -6.42 0.27
C ILE A 34 8.18 -6.60 1.17
N PHE A 35 8.07 -5.75 2.16
CA PHE A 35 6.97 -5.72 3.12
C PHE A 35 6.44 -4.30 3.23
N ILE A 36 5.15 -4.12 2.95
CA ILE A 36 4.50 -2.81 2.97
C ILE A 36 3.56 -2.78 4.17
N TYR A 37 3.76 -1.80 5.04
CA TYR A 37 3.12 -1.76 6.35
C TYR A 37 3.00 -0.32 6.86
N SER A 38 2.29 -0.12 7.95
CA SER A 38 2.30 1.14 8.69
C SER A 38 2.89 0.91 10.08
N PRO A 39 4.01 1.57 10.42
CA PRO A 39 4.61 1.40 11.75
C PRO A 39 3.73 1.89 12.90
N ALA A 40 2.95 2.93 12.63
CA ALA A 40 1.94 3.48 13.53
C ALA A 40 0.91 4.27 12.72
N PRO A 41 -0.29 4.49 13.23
CA PRO A 41 -1.35 5.16 12.44
C PRO A 41 -0.97 6.55 11.93
N ASN A 42 -0.10 7.27 12.62
CA ASN A 42 0.34 8.61 12.24
C ASN A 42 1.62 8.63 11.39
N GLN A 43 2.17 7.47 11.04
CA GLN A 43 3.42 7.36 10.28
C GLN A 43 3.21 6.97 8.81
N GLY A 44 1.98 6.78 8.38
CA GLY A 44 1.67 6.46 7.00
C GLY A 44 2.15 5.08 6.58
N LEU A 45 2.36 4.92 5.28
CA LEU A 45 2.76 3.68 4.63
C LEU A 45 4.27 3.62 4.49
N HIS A 46 4.89 2.54 4.92
CA HIS A 46 6.32 2.28 4.84
C HIS A 46 6.59 1.04 3.99
N LEU A 47 7.82 0.93 3.52
CA LEU A 47 8.33 -0.26 2.85
C LEU A 47 9.59 -0.75 3.57
N ALA A 48 9.63 -2.04 3.83
CA ALA A 48 10.83 -2.74 4.27
C ALA A 48 11.23 -3.78 3.23
N TYR A 49 12.51 -4.13 3.17
CA TYR A 49 13.01 -5.20 2.31
C TYR A 49 13.76 -6.24 3.12
N PHE A 50 13.77 -7.47 2.62
CA PHE A 50 14.44 -8.59 3.26
C PHE A 50 15.88 -8.69 2.76
N THR A 51 16.85 -8.71 3.67
CA THR A 51 18.27 -8.74 3.36
C THR A 51 18.79 -10.16 3.22
N ASP A 52 19.99 -10.33 2.66
CA ASP A 52 20.66 -11.63 2.52
C ASP A 52 21.00 -12.27 3.89
N ASP A 53 21.16 -11.45 4.92
CA ASP A 53 21.37 -11.91 6.30
C ASP A 53 20.05 -12.10 7.08
N GLU A 54 18.95 -12.27 6.36
CA GLU A 54 17.63 -12.63 6.88
C GLU A 54 17.05 -11.61 7.87
N ARG A 55 17.16 -10.31 7.52
CA ARG A 55 16.57 -9.22 8.30
C ARG A 55 15.67 -8.37 7.43
N TRP A 56 14.62 -7.83 8.05
CA TRP A 56 13.82 -6.78 7.44
C TRP A 56 14.41 -5.41 7.77
N VAL A 57 14.61 -4.60 6.76
CA VAL A 57 15.15 -3.25 6.88
C VAL A 57 14.14 -2.25 6.32
N ASP A 58 13.69 -1.32 7.15
CA ASP A 58 12.78 -0.26 6.71
C ASP A 58 13.50 0.74 5.82
N VAL A 59 12.90 1.06 4.67
CA VAL A 59 13.46 2.03 3.73
C VAL A 59 12.96 3.45 4.05
N GLY A 60 11.75 3.58 4.56
CA GLY A 60 11.16 4.87 4.88
C GLY A 60 9.68 4.96 4.50
N GLN A 61 9.13 6.15 4.67
CA GLN A 61 7.74 6.43 4.37
C GLN A 61 7.50 6.59 2.87
N LEU A 62 6.58 5.80 2.33
CA LEU A 62 6.13 5.90 0.94
C LEU A 62 5.11 7.04 0.77
N CYS A 63 4.15 7.12 1.67
CA CYS A 63 3.13 8.16 1.67
C CYS A 63 2.51 8.32 3.05
N ALA A 64 1.90 9.47 3.27
CA ALA A 64 1.07 9.73 4.46
C ALA A 64 -0.41 9.74 4.06
N SER A 65 -1.28 9.51 5.04
CA SER A 65 -2.72 9.70 4.83
C SER A 65 -3.02 11.20 4.75
N ASP A 66 -3.78 11.61 3.74
CA ASP A 66 -4.21 12.99 3.53
C ASP A 66 -5.64 13.25 4.02
N TYR A 67 -6.28 12.23 4.61
CA TYR A 67 -7.65 12.36 5.08
C TYR A 67 -7.75 13.37 6.23
N GLY A 68 -8.74 14.24 6.12
CA GLY A 68 -9.02 15.27 7.12
C GLY A 68 -8.36 16.61 6.79
N PRO A 69 -9.14 17.63 6.40
CA PRO A 69 -8.60 18.94 6.01
C PRO A 69 -7.89 19.67 7.16
N TRP A 70 -8.21 19.32 8.39
CA TRP A 70 -7.66 19.95 9.59
C TRP A 70 -6.40 19.26 10.13
N GLY A 71 -5.96 18.19 9.51
CA GLY A 71 -4.76 17.47 9.90
C GLY A 71 -4.90 16.55 11.12
N ALA A 72 -5.96 16.67 11.89
CA ALA A 72 -6.15 15.90 13.13
C ALA A 72 -6.37 14.40 12.87
N GLU A 73 -6.86 14.03 11.68
CA GLU A 73 -7.23 12.66 11.32
C GLU A 73 -6.34 12.07 10.23
N LYS A 74 -5.14 12.60 10.05
CA LYS A 74 -4.17 12.05 9.09
C LYS A 74 -3.59 10.74 9.61
N LYS A 75 -4.44 9.72 9.71
CA LYS A 75 -4.10 8.42 10.24
C LYS A 75 -4.37 7.32 9.25
N MET A 76 -3.59 6.26 9.35
CA MET A 76 -3.70 5.06 8.52
C MET A 76 -3.77 3.84 9.43
N TYR A 77 -4.93 3.20 9.43
CA TYR A 77 -5.14 1.98 10.21
C TYR A 77 -5.21 0.78 9.29
N ASN A 78 -4.48 -0.26 9.63
CA ASN A 78 -4.50 -1.57 8.95
C ASN A 78 -4.40 -1.47 7.42
N PRO A 79 -3.33 -0.91 6.84
CA PRO A 79 -3.23 -0.85 5.39
C PRO A 79 -3.23 -2.24 4.76
N PHE A 80 -3.97 -2.36 3.68
CA PHE A 80 -4.00 -3.52 2.82
C PHE A 80 -3.51 -3.12 1.44
N VAL A 81 -2.49 -3.79 0.94
CA VAL A 81 -1.92 -3.49 -0.37
C VAL A 81 -2.24 -4.63 -1.31
N VAL A 82 -2.67 -4.30 -2.51
CA VAL A 82 -2.96 -5.25 -3.57
C VAL A 82 -2.23 -4.84 -4.84
N LYS A 83 -1.59 -5.81 -5.50
CA LYS A 83 -1.03 -5.64 -6.82
C LYS A 83 -2.08 -6.08 -7.84
N ALA A 84 -2.46 -5.17 -8.72
CA ALA A 84 -3.40 -5.46 -9.80
C ALA A 84 -2.74 -6.28 -10.91
N ASN A 85 -3.57 -6.94 -11.72
CA ASN A 85 -3.12 -7.76 -12.85
C ASN A 85 -2.33 -6.97 -13.90
N ASP A 86 -2.58 -5.66 -14.01
CA ASP A 86 -1.85 -4.75 -14.90
C ASP A 86 -0.50 -4.29 -14.34
N GLY A 87 -0.11 -4.78 -13.15
CA GLY A 87 1.13 -4.43 -12.48
C GLY A 87 1.08 -3.15 -11.64
N THR A 88 -0.04 -2.45 -11.59
CA THR A 88 -0.23 -1.30 -10.71
C THR A 88 -0.59 -1.74 -9.29
N TRP A 89 -0.45 -0.82 -8.35
CA TRP A 89 -0.62 -1.10 -6.93
C TRP A 89 -1.71 -0.22 -6.35
N ARG A 90 -2.41 -0.75 -5.34
CA ARG A 90 -3.36 0.02 -4.54
C ARG A 90 -3.13 -0.28 -3.08
N ALA A 91 -3.11 0.77 -2.27
CA ALA A 91 -3.11 0.67 -0.83
C ALA A 91 -4.44 1.17 -0.30
N LEU A 92 -5.08 0.37 0.54
CA LEU A 92 -6.35 0.69 1.16
C LEU A 92 -6.17 0.73 2.67
N TRP A 93 -6.86 1.63 3.35
CA TRP A 93 -6.80 1.70 4.80
C TRP A 93 -8.05 2.31 5.41
N SER A 94 -8.25 2.04 6.68
CA SER A 94 -9.26 2.74 7.49
C SER A 94 -8.71 4.09 7.91
N VAL A 95 -9.51 5.14 7.75
CA VAL A 95 -9.08 6.53 8.01
C VAL A 95 -9.15 6.89 9.49
N ASN A 96 -10.16 6.42 10.22
CA ASN A 96 -10.33 6.70 11.64
C ASN A 96 -11.15 5.65 12.39
N GLN A 97 -11.51 4.54 11.73
CA GLN A 97 -12.32 3.46 12.27
C GLN A 97 -13.79 3.82 12.56
N HIS A 98 -14.23 5.01 12.23
CA HIS A 98 -15.59 5.52 12.51
C HIS A 98 -16.29 6.06 11.27
N ALA A 99 -15.56 6.60 10.32
CA ALA A 99 -16.11 7.20 9.11
C ALA A 99 -16.76 6.14 8.19
N PRO A 100 -17.78 6.51 7.41
CA PRO A 100 -18.34 5.65 6.37
C PRO A 100 -17.46 5.66 5.11
N GLN A 101 -16.16 5.74 5.29
CA GLN A 101 -15.17 5.89 4.23
C GLN A 101 -13.97 5.02 4.53
N PHE A 102 -13.34 4.55 3.46
CA PHE A 102 -11.96 4.06 3.50
C PHE A 102 -11.13 4.88 2.53
N ALA A 103 -9.82 4.81 2.66
CA ALA A 103 -8.92 5.47 1.73
C ALA A 103 -8.35 4.47 0.73
N VAL A 104 -8.08 4.93 -0.47
CA VAL A 104 -7.33 4.18 -1.48
C VAL A 104 -6.32 5.10 -2.15
N ALA A 105 -5.06 4.64 -2.24
CA ALA A 105 -3.98 5.31 -2.96
C ALA A 105 -3.48 4.40 -4.07
N TYR A 106 -3.05 5.00 -5.16
CA TYR A 106 -2.63 4.30 -6.37
C TYR A 106 -1.15 4.50 -6.61
N SER A 107 -0.47 3.46 -7.07
CA SER A 107 0.93 3.55 -7.44
C SER A 107 1.26 2.66 -8.64
N GLU A 108 2.15 3.16 -9.51
CA GLU A 108 2.72 2.39 -10.61
C GLU A 108 4.14 1.88 -10.27
N ASP A 109 4.81 2.50 -9.31
CA ASP A 109 6.22 2.30 -9.05
C ASP A 109 6.57 2.02 -7.57
N LEU A 110 5.58 1.97 -6.68
CA LEU A 110 5.72 1.84 -5.23
C LEU A 110 6.29 3.08 -4.52
N ILE A 111 6.68 4.11 -5.24
CA ILE A 111 7.25 5.33 -4.68
C ILE A 111 6.22 6.45 -4.62
N THR A 112 5.50 6.66 -5.72
CA THR A 112 4.45 7.67 -5.80
C THR A 112 3.09 7.01 -5.60
N TRP A 113 2.37 7.48 -4.60
CA TRP A 113 1.06 6.98 -4.19
C TRP A 113 0.04 8.11 -4.35
N ARG A 114 -0.37 8.35 -5.58
CA ARG A 114 -1.35 9.38 -5.94
C ARG A 114 -2.19 8.92 -7.14
N PRO A 115 -3.45 9.33 -7.22
CA PRO A 115 -4.19 10.10 -6.21
C PRO A 115 -4.51 9.29 -4.95
N GLN A 116 -4.99 9.98 -3.92
CA GLN A 116 -5.70 9.37 -2.80
C GLN A 116 -7.18 9.69 -2.93
N ASP A 117 -8.01 8.66 -2.90
CA ASP A 117 -9.46 8.78 -2.93
C ASP A 117 -10.06 8.26 -1.63
N TYR A 118 -11.24 8.76 -1.28
CA TYR A 118 -11.94 8.39 -0.04
C TYR A 118 -13.36 7.96 -0.37
N PRO A 119 -13.56 6.76 -0.93
CA PRO A 119 -14.88 6.28 -1.28
C PRO A 119 -15.81 6.23 -0.08
N ILE A 120 -17.02 6.73 -0.28
CA ILE A 120 -18.08 6.70 0.74
C ILE A 120 -18.85 5.41 0.56
N ILE A 121 -19.03 4.68 1.65
CA ILE A 121 -19.89 3.51 1.70
C ILE A 121 -21.13 3.80 2.53
N ARG A 122 -22.18 3.00 2.35
CA ARG A 122 -23.43 3.19 3.09
C ARG A 122 -23.30 2.85 4.58
N GLU A 123 -22.39 1.97 4.91
CA GLU A 123 -22.19 1.51 6.28
C GLU A 123 -21.23 2.40 7.03
N LYS A 124 -21.55 2.69 8.29
CA LYS A 124 -20.73 3.55 9.14
C LYS A 124 -19.63 2.76 9.84
N GLY A 125 -18.51 3.41 10.04
CA GLY A 125 -17.43 2.90 10.88
C GLY A 125 -16.60 1.82 10.22
N VAL A 126 -16.02 2.10 9.06
CA VAL A 126 -15.06 1.16 8.44
C VAL A 126 -13.84 1.01 9.34
N LYS A 127 -13.69 -0.18 9.88
CA LYS A 127 -12.58 -0.56 10.76
C LYS A 127 -11.46 -1.26 10.00
N ASP A 128 -11.81 -2.08 9.01
CA ASP A 128 -10.85 -2.83 8.22
C ASP A 128 -11.34 -2.95 6.79
N VAL A 129 -10.41 -3.00 5.85
CA VAL A 129 -10.69 -3.14 4.43
C VAL A 129 -9.66 -4.07 3.79
N ALA A 130 -10.12 -4.93 2.89
CA ALA A 130 -9.28 -5.77 2.06
C ALA A 130 -9.86 -5.80 0.66
N ALA A 131 -9.04 -6.05 -0.36
CA ALA A 131 -9.51 -6.11 -1.72
C ALA A 131 -8.77 -7.20 -2.50
N TYR A 132 -9.49 -7.89 -3.36
CA TYR A 132 -8.96 -8.97 -4.18
C TYR A 132 -9.46 -8.78 -5.62
N GLN A 133 -8.56 -8.83 -6.57
CA GLN A 133 -8.95 -8.76 -7.97
C GLN A 133 -9.44 -10.12 -8.47
N MET A 134 -10.60 -10.10 -9.10
CA MET A 134 -11.21 -11.30 -9.68
C MET A 134 -10.76 -11.48 -11.13
N ASP A 135 -11.04 -12.66 -11.71
CA ASP A 135 -10.63 -13.01 -13.07
C ASP A 135 -11.21 -12.07 -14.14
N ASP A 136 -12.37 -11.47 -13.86
CA ASP A 136 -13.00 -10.48 -14.77
C ASP A 136 -12.38 -9.07 -14.67
N GLY A 137 -11.36 -8.88 -13.83
CA GLY A 137 -10.71 -7.60 -13.61
C GLY A 137 -11.34 -6.72 -12.56
N ASN A 138 -12.54 -7.04 -12.07
CA ASN A 138 -13.14 -6.32 -10.95
C ASN A 138 -12.45 -6.69 -9.63
N PHE A 139 -12.50 -5.78 -8.68
CA PHE A 139 -12.08 -6.04 -7.31
C PHE A 139 -13.31 -6.32 -6.45
N ASP A 140 -13.22 -7.36 -5.64
CA ASP A 140 -14.10 -7.55 -4.50
C ASP A 140 -13.47 -6.85 -3.31
N ILE A 141 -14.18 -5.86 -2.78
CA ILE A 141 -13.73 -5.04 -1.65
C ILE A 141 -14.50 -5.50 -0.41
N TYR A 142 -13.76 -6.03 0.55
CA TYR A 142 -14.31 -6.56 1.80
C TYR A 142 -14.15 -5.52 2.89
N LEU A 143 -15.26 -5.18 3.53
CA LEU A 143 -15.36 -4.14 4.54
C LEU A 143 -15.78 -4.76 5.87
N LYS A 144 -15.08 -4.40 6.93
CA LYS A 144 -15.45 -4.75 8.30
C LYS A 144 -15.74 -3.48 9.06
N THR A 145 -16.91 -3.42 9.69
CA THR A 145 -17.32 -2.24 10.48
C THR A 145 -16.89 -2.36 11.93
N SER A 146 -16.91 -1.24 12.65
CA SER A 146 -16.65 -1.20 14.08
C SER A 146 -17.66 -2.00 14.91
N LYS A 147 -18.84 -2.29 14.35
CA LYS A 147 -19.85 -3.16 14.96
C LYS A 147 -19.67 -4.65 14.62
N GLY A 148 -18.61 -5.00 13.89
CA GLY A 148 -18.31 -6.37 13.50
C GLY A 148 -19.07 -6.89 12.29
N LYS A 149 -19.86 -6.06 11.62
CA LYS A 149 -20.51 -6.43 10.37
C LYS A 149 -19.50 -6.48 9.22
N ARG A 150 -19.72 -7.39 8.28
CA ARG A 150 -18.83 -7.64 7.16
C ARG A 150 -19.61 -7.55 5.86
N TYR A 151 -19.06 -6.81 4.90
CA TYR A 151 -19.68 -6.59 3.60
C TYR A 151 -18.68 -6.81 2.49
N VAL A 152 -19.18 -7.18 1.32
CA VAL A 152 -18.40 -7.20 0.08
C VAL A 152 -19.08 -6.33 -0.96
N GLN A 153 -18.30 -5.54 -1.66
CA GLN A 153 -18.75 -4.66 -2.71
C GLN A 153 -17.79 -4.74 -3.90
N ALA A 154 -18.31 -4.84 -5.11
CA ALA A 154 -17.49 -4.94 -6.30
C ALA A 154 -17.25 -3.59 -6.95
N SER A 155 -16.05 -3.37 -7.46
CA SER A 155 -15.67 -2.19 -8.22
C SER A 155 -14.50 -2.49 -9.15
N ASN A 156 -14.44 -1.86 -10.30
CA ASN A 156 -13.28 -1.95 -11.20
C ASN A 156 -12.31 -0.79 -11.05
N ASP A 157 -12.73 0.31 -10.46
CA ASP A 157 -11.98 1.57 -10.38
C ASP A 157 -11.84 2.15 -8.96
N PHE A 158 -12.42 1.51 -7.95
CA PHE A 158 -12.51 2.00 -6.56
C PHE A 158 -13.23 3.34 -6.41
N ARG A 159 -13.96 3.78 -7.42
CA ARG A 159 -14.73 5.04 -7.44
C ARG A 159 -16.21 4.78 -7.68
N THR A 160 -16.51 3.87 -8.59
CA THR A 160 -17.86 3.45 -8.91
C THR A 160 -18.07 2.02 -8.40
N PHE A 161 -19.08 1.84 -7.55
CA PHE A 161 -19.39 0.56 -6.93
C PHE A 161 -20.65 -0.02 -7.52
N LYS A 162 -20.69 -1.33 -7.69
CA LYS A 162 -21.93 -2.03 -8.07
C LYS A 162 -22.96 -1.85 -6.94
N GLU A 163 -24.24 -1.77 -7.32
CA GLU A 163 -25.32 -1.35 -6.42
C GLU A 163 -25.52 -2.27 -5.22
N ASP A 164 -25.19 -3.55 -5.33
CA ASP A 164 -25.46 -4.52 -4.30
C ASP A 164 -24.25 -4.73 -3.40
N THR A 165 -24.36 -4.19 -2.18
CA THR A 165 -23.48 -4.56 -1.09
C THR A 165 -24.02 -5.83 -0.45
N LEU A 166 -23.27 -6.91 -0.55
CA LEU A 166 -23.64 -8.20 0.01
C LEU A 166 -23.00 -8.39 1.39
N GLU A 167 -23.71 -9.07 2.29
CA GLU A 167 -23.10 -9.49 3.54
C GLU A 167 -22.01 -10.52 3.24
N ALA A 168 -20.80 -10.25 3.72
CA ALA A 168 -19.67 -11.13 3.51
C ALA A 168 -19.64 -12.26 4.54
N SER A 169 -19.04 -13.37 4.15
CA SER A 169 -18.74 -14.48 5.06
C SER A 169 -17.93 -14.02 6.27
N ALA A 170 -18.12 -14.67 7.41
CA ALA A 170 -17.35 -14.45 8.63
C ALA A 170 -15.92 -14.98 8.58
N ASP A 171 -15.39 -15.28 7.39
CA ASP A 171 -14.07 -15.86 7.23
C ASP A 171 -12.98 -14.80 7.47
N GLU A 172 -12.27 -14.92 8.59
CA GLU A 172 -11.20 -14.00 9.00
C GLU A 172 -10.00 -14.01 8.05
N ILE A 173 -9.84 -15.04 7.22
CA ILE A 173 -8.72 -15.11 6.27
C ILE A 173 -8.72 -13.95 5.27
N LEU A 174 -9.88 -13.39 4.95
CA LEU A 174 -10.01 -12.26 4.02
C LEU A 174 -9.30 -11.01 4.53
N TRP A 175 -9.20 -10.85 5.86
CA TRP A 175 -8.58 -9.69 6.49
C TRP A 175 -7.22 -9.99 7.10
N GLN A 176 -6.67 -11.20 6.89
CA GLN A 176 -5.35 -11.53 7.39
C GLN A 176 -4.28 -10.70 6.67
N ARG A 177 -3.28 -10.28 7.44
CA ARG A 177 -2.08 -9.66 6.95
C ARG A 177 -0.89 -10.60 7.14
N ASP A 178 0.13 -10.42 6.33
CA ASP A 178 1.42 -11.01 6.58
C ASP A 178 2.08 -10.35 7.78
N THR A 179 3.08 -10.97 8.34
CA THR A 179 3.81 -10.43 9.49
C THR A 179 5.30 -10.34 9.19
N ALA A 180 5.96 -9.35 9.77
CA ALA A 180 7.40 -9.19 9.73
C ALA A 180 7.89 -8.58 11.04
N THR A 181 9.07 -9.01 11.48
CA THR A 181 9.75 -8.41 12.62
C THR A 181 10.78 -7.41 12.10
N ILE A 182 10.62 -6.16 12.48
CA ILE A 182 11.47 -5.05 12.06
C ILE A 182 11.98 -4.35 13.32
N ASP A 183 13.30 -4.28 13.49
CA ASP A 183 13.93 -3.71 14.68
C ASP A 183 13.38 -4.30 15.99
N GLY A 184 13.18 -5.62 16.01
CA GLY A 184 12.70 -6.34 17.18
C GLY A 184 11.20 -6.24 17.45
N LYS A 185 10.44 -5.55 16.61
CA LYS A 185 9.01 -5.38 16.78
C LYS A 185 8.24 -6.08 15.65
N LEU A 186 7.15 -6.78 16.01
CA LEU A 186 6.30 -7.48 15.05
C LEU A 186 5.27 -6.51 14.45
N PHE A 187 5.20 -6.49 13.13
CA PHE A 187 4.24 -5.69 12.38
C PHE A 187 3.37 -6.56 11.47
N GLN A 188 2.17 -6.09 11.21
CA GLN A 188 1.28 -6.64 10.19
C GLN A 188 1.34 -5.80 8.94
N GLY A 189 1.32 -6.43 7.78
CA GLY A 189 1.39 -5.76 6.50
C GLY A 189 1.18 -6.70 5.34
N CYS A 190 1.74 -6.35 4.19
CA CYS A 190 1.60 -7.14 2.97
C CYS A 190 2.98 -7.43 2.38
N ASP A 191 3.25 -8.71 2.16
CA ASP A 191 4.50 -9.23 1.62
C ASP A 191 4.36 -9.39 0.10
N PHE A 192 5.36 -8.92 -0.63
CA PHE A 192 5.41 -9.04 -2.08
C PHE A 192 6.81 -9.39 -2.57
N GLU A 193 6.88 -9.95 -3.77
CA GLU A 193 8.11 -10.13 -4.49
C GLU A 193 8.22 -9.09 -5.59
N VAL A 194 9.39 -8.47 -5.70
CA VAL A 194 9.70 -7.51 -6.76
C VAL A 194 11.04 -7.82 -7.38
N PRO A 195 11.28 -7.45 -8.66
CA PRO A 195 12.61 -7.58 -9.24
C PRO A 195 13.64 -6.76 -8.45
N ALA A 196 14.85 -7.29 -8.33
CA ALA A 196 15.94 -6.61 -7.64
C ALA A 196 16.20 -5.21 -8.17
N VAL A 197 16.07 -5.01 -9.47
CA VAL A 197 16.22 -3.70 -10.11
C VAL A 197 15.18 -2.70 -9.60
N HIS A 198 13.97 -3.14 -9.32
CA HIS A 198 12.93 -2.28 -8.77
C HIS A 198 13.25 -1.89 -7.32
N LEU A 199 13.68 -2.85 -6.51
CA LEU A 199 14.10 -2.56 -5.13
C LEU A 199 15.29 -1.59 -5.10
N ASN A 200 16.26 -1.76 -5.98
CA ASN A 200 17.39 -0.85 -6.09
C ASN A 200 16.94 0.57 -6.45
N TYR A 201 15.98 0.70 -7.35
CA TYR A 201 15.39 2.00 -7.71
C TYR A 201 14.74 2.65 -6.49
N ILE A 202 13.95 1.90 -5.72
CA ILE A 202 13.29 2.40 -4.51
C ILE A 202 14.34 2.86 -3.48
N ARG A 203 15.33 2.04 -3.21
CA ARG A 203 16.39 2.36 -2.24
C ARG A 203 17.19 3.59 -2.65
N SER A 204 17.51 3.71 -3.93
CA SER A 204 18.24 4.86 -4.46
C SER A 204 17.41 6.15 -4.37
N TRP A 205 16.12 6.06 -4.59
CA TRP A 205 15.19 7.18 -4.40
C TRP A 205 15.26 7.70 -2.95
N PHE A 206 15.11 6.83 -1.96
CA PHE A 206 15.16 7.21 -0.55
C PHE A 206 16.55 7.72 -0.14
N HIS A 207 17.60 7.14 -0.67
CA HIS A 207 18.97 7.61 -0.43
C HIS A 207 19.20 9.03 -0.96
N ALA A 208 18.69 9.35 -2.13
CA ALA A 208 18.82 10.68 -2.74
C ALA A 208 17.99 11.76 -2.02
N LEU A 209 16.94 11.36 -1.29
CA LEU A 209 16.10 12.27 -0.51
C LEU A 209 16.60 12.51 0.92
N SER A 210 17.53 11.68 1.38
CA SER A 210 18.06 11.75 2.75
C SER A 210 19.20 12.78 2.90
#